data_2d59a86935542359e7bd1780b24f0a73
#
_entry.id   2d59a86935542359e7bd1780b24f0a73
#
_cell.length_a   1.000
_cell.length_b   1.000
_cell.length_c   1.000
_cell.angle_alpha   90.00
_cell.angle_beta   90.00
_cell.angle_gamma   90.00
#
_symmetry.space_group_name_H-M   'P 1'
#
loop_
_entity.id
_entity.type
_entity.pdbx_description
1 polymer ?
#
loop_
_entity_poly.entity_id
_entity_poly.type
_entity_poly.pdbx_seq_one_letter_code
_entity_poly.pdbx_strand_id
1 'polypeptide(L)'
;IANDIRILSEAETPPFPIEEIWQTKEELRLKYRYLDLRRPDLQRNIMMKSKVSMLLRNFMEKEGFLEIETPILMKSTPEGARDYLVPSRVHPGSFYALPQSPQLYKQLLMCSGYDRYFQIARCFRDEDLRADRQPEFTQADMELSFVDVDDVVDENERLLAYVFKEAIGVDVPLP
;
A
#
# COMPACT_ATOMS: atom_id res chain seq x y z
N ILE A 1 16.94 26.90 29.75
CA ILE A 1 17.75 28.09 29.39
C ILE A 1 18.96 27.56 28.66
N ALA A 2 19.14 27.94 27.38
CA ALA A 2 20.33 27.61 26.62
C ALA A 2 21.42 28.64 26.97
N ASN A 3 22.62 28.15 27.29
CA ASN A 3 23.77 29.03 27.61
C ASN A 3 24.61 29.34 26.37
N ASP A 4 24.49 28.55 25.31
CA ASP A 4 25.17 28.72 24.04
C ASP A 4 24.35 28.12 22.89
N ILE A 5 24.41 28.72 21.70
CA ILE A 5 23.75 28.26 20.48
C ILE A 5 24.77 28.34 19.36
N ARG A 6 25.04 27.17 18.76
CA ARG A 6 25.88 27.04 17.57
C ARG A 6 25.03 26.76 16.35
N ILE A 7 25.06 27.62 15.35
CA ILE A 7 24.45 27.38 14.04
C ILE A 7 25.37 26.45 13.27
N LEU A 8 24.86 25.24 12.91
CA LEU A 8 25.61 24.26 12.16
C LEU A 8 25.51 24.50 10.66
N SER A 9 24.33 24.97 10.20
CA SER A 9 24.07 25.32 8.80
C SER A 9 22.96 26.36 8.75
N GLU A 10 23.10 27.32 7.88
CA GLU A 10 22.07 28.30 7.62
C GLU A 10 21.03 27.73 6.66
N ALA A 11 19.77 28.15 6.80
CA ALA A 11 18.67 27.74 5.93
C ALA A 11 17.80 28.95 5.56
N GLU A 12 17.24 28.91 4.38
CA GLU A 12 16.22 29.89 3.99
C GLU A 12 14.93 29.67 4.78
N THR A 13 14.12 30.72 4.90
CA THR A 13 12.82 30.64 5.56
C THR A 13 11.91 29.67 4.80
N PRO A 14 11.32 28.65 5.45
CA PRO A 14 10.39 27.72 4.81
C PRO A 14 9.17 28.45 4.22
N PRO A 15 8.57 27.96 3.13
CA PRO A 15 7.40 28.56 2.49
C PRO A 15 6.14 28.52 3.37
N PHE A 16 6.12 27.70 4.41
CA PHE A 16 5.09 27.60 5.43
C PHE A 16 5.63 26.98 6.72
N PRO A 17 5.01 27.25 7.89
CA PRO A 17 5.37 26.61 9.15
C PRO A 17 5.09 25.11 9.14
N ILE A 18 5.95 24.34 9.83
CA ILE A 18 5.81 22.88 10.00
C ILE A 18 5.07 22.60 11.30
N GLU A 19 3.76 22.90 11.32
CA GLU A 19 2.89 22.77 12.49
C GLU A 19 1.60 22.03 12.13
N GLU A 20 1.01 21.28 13.09
CA GLU A 20 -0.20 20.49 12.86
C GLU A 20 -1.43 21.34 12.52
N ILE A 21 -1.55 22.51 13.13
CA ILE A 21 -2.79 23.33 13.13
C ILE A 21 -2.77 24.40 12.01
N TRP A 22 -1.74 24.40 11.17
CA TRP A 22 -1.59 25.46 10.19
C TRP A 22 -2.46 25.23 8.93
N GLN A 23 -3.20 26.28 8.52
CA GLN A 23 -4.05 26.27 7.33
C GLN A 23 -3.27 26.70 6.07
N THR A 24 -2.27 25.93 5.70
CA THR A 24 -1.57 26.15 4.43
C THR A 24 -2.41 25.57 3.28
N LYS A 25 -2.56 26.32 2.17
CA LYS A 25 -3.25 25.87 0.96
C LYS A 25 -2.63 24.57 0.44
N GLU A 26 -3.48 23.65 0.00
CA GLU A 26 -3.06 22.32 -0.47
C GLU A 26 -2.06 22.40 -1.63
N GLU A 27 -2.27 23.31 -2.57
CA GLU A 27 -1.36 23.52 -3.71
C GLU A 27 0.09 23.80 -3.26
N LEU A 28 0.27 24.63 -2.25
CA LEU A 28 1.59 24.96 -1.71
C LEU A 28 2.19 23.78 -0.95
N ARG A 29 1.37 23.02 -0.22
CA ARG A 29 1.78 21.80 0.48
C ARG A 29 2.22 20.72 -0.51
N LEU A 30 1.52 20.54 -1.62
CA LEU A 30 1.89 19.59 -2.66
C LEU A 30 3.17 19.98 -3.39
N LYS A 31 3.35 21.28 -3.66
CA LYS A 31 4.59 21.81 -4.27
C LYS A 31 5.83 21.54 -3.42
N TYR A 32 5.70 21.66 -2.10
CA TYR A 32 6.78 21.43 -1.14
C TYR A 32 6.48 20.21 -0.26
N ARG A 33 6.06 19.11 -0.89
CA ARG A 33 5.60 17.91 -0.20
C ARG A 33 6.58 17.35 0.83
N TYR A 34 7.87 17.43 0.56
CA TYR A 34 8.92 16.99 1.47
C TYR A 34 8.98 17.80 2.78
N LEU A 35 8.59 19.08 2.76
CA LEU A 35 8.43 19.89 3.98
C LEU A 35 7.10 19.56 4.69
N ASP A 36 6.01 19.41 3.93
CA ASP A 36 4.71 19.05 4.47
C ASP A 36 4.75 17.70 5.21
N LEU A 37 5.51 16.74 4.70
CA LEU A 37 5.72 15.42 5.33
C LEU A 37 6.51 15.47 6.66
N ARG A 38 7.08 16.61 7.03
CA ARG A 38 7.68 16.81 8.36
C ARG A 38 6.64 17.11 9.44
N ARG A 39 5.41 17.37 9.06
CA ARG A 39 4.32 17.63 10.03
C ARG A 39 4.02 16.34 10.82
N PRO A 40 3.84 16.45 12.15
CA PRO A 40 3.62 15.28 13.00
C PRO A 40 2.39 14.45 12.63
N ASP A 41 1.30 15.09 12.21
CA ASP A 41 0.06 14.41 11.78
C ASP A 41 0.29 13.54 10.53
N LEU A 42 1.02 14.05 9.53
CA LEU A 42 1.35 13.29 8.32
C LEU A 42 2.38 12.20 8.58
N GLN A 43 3.36 12.47 9.46
CA GLN A 43 4.31 11.44 9.89
C GLN A 43 3.61 10.27 10.59
N ARG A 44 2.66 10.55 11.49
CA ARG A 44 1.85 9.51 12.15
C ARG A 44 1.11 8.64 11.14
N ASN A 45 0.54 9.22 10.08
CA ASN A 45 -0.15 8.46 9.03
C ASN A 45 0.79 7.51 8.28
N ILE A 46 2.00 7.99 7.93
CA ILE A 46 3.00 7.15 7.24
C ILE A 46 3.52 6.06 8.18
N MET A 47 3.80 6.39 9.44
CA MET A 47 4.21 5.41 10.45
C MET A 47 3.12 4.36 10.68
N MET A 48 1.84 4.77 10.72
CA MET A 48 0.70 3.85 10.84
C MET A 48 0.63 2.91 9.65
N LYS A 49 0.76 3.40 8.42
CA LYS A 49 0.81 2.55 7.22
C LYS A 49 1.94 1.53 7.28
N SER A 50 3.13 1.94 7.72
CA SER A 50 4.27 1.04 7.92
C SER A 50 3.96 -0.02 8.98
N LYS A 51 3.41 0.39 10.13
CA LYS A 51 3.02 -0.53 11.22
C LYS A 51 1.99 -1.55 10.74
N VAL A 52 0.93 -1.11 10.06
CA VAL A 52 -0.09 -2.01 9.49
C VAL A 52 0.52 -3.03 8.53
N SER A 53 1.41 -2.59 7.63
CA SER A 53 2.09 -3.50 6.70
C SER A 53 2.94 -4.56 7.41
N MET A 54 3.62 -4.19 8.49
CA MET A 54 4.37 -5.14 9.33
C MET A 54 3.45 -6.13 10.04
N LEU A 55 2.34 -5.66 10.59
CA LEU A 55 1.36 -6.51 11.28
C LEU A 55 0.71 -7.51 10.33
N LEU A 56 0.37 -7.07 9.11
CA LEU A 56 -0.14 -7.96 8.06
C LEU A 56 0.86 -9.09 7.78
N ARG A 57 2.15 -8.77 7.56
CA ARG A 57 3.19 -9.78 7.34
C ARG A 57 3.33 -10.75 8.50
N ASN A 58 3.37 -10.22 9.72
CA ASN A 58 3.50 -11.05 10.93
C ASN A 58 2.34 -12.02 11.11
N PHE A 59 1.12 -11.58 10.81
CA PHE A 59 -0.06 -12.45 10.86
C PHE A 59 0.01 -13.51 9.76
N MET A 60 0.21 -13.10 8.52
CA MET A 60 0.22 -14.00 7.38
C MET A 60 1.32 -15.07 7.49
N GLU A 61 2.51 -14.70 7.95
CA GLU A 61 3.60 -15.66 8.22
C GLU A 61 3.19 -16.71 9.28
N LYS A 62 2.55 -16.29 10.38
CA LYS A 62 2.08 -17.19 11.44
C LYS A 62 0.99 -18.14 10.94
N GLU A 63 0.13 -17.69 10.02
CA GLU A 63 -0.91 -18.53 9.40
C GLU A 63 -0.36 -19.39 8.24
N GLY A 64 0.95 -19.37 8.01
CA GLY A 64 1.62 -20.23 7.03
C GLY A 64 1.54 -19.74 5.59
N PHE A 65 1.25 -18.47 5.38
CA PHE A 65 1.30 -17.86 4.04
C PHE A 65 2.74 -17.52 3.66
N LEU A 66 3.03 -17.67 2.38
CA LEU A 66 4.29 -17.25 1.77
C LEU A 66 4.11 -15.92 1.04
N GLU A 67 4.91 -14.91 1.38
CA GLU A 67 4.95 -13.66 0.63
C GLU A 67 5.72 -13.86 -0.68
N ILE A 68 5.06 -13.69 -1.81
CA ILE A 68 5.68 -13.82 -3.13
C ILE A 68 5.43 -12.55 -3.93
N GLU A 69 6.51 -11.86 -4.29
CA GLU A 69 6.46 -10.68 -5.15
C GLU A 69 6.27 -11.11 -6.61
N THR A 70 5.25 -10.55 -7.26
CA THR A 70 4.92 -10.83 -8.66
C THR A 70 5.38 -9.70 -9.59
N PRO A 71 5.64 -9.98 -10.88
CA PRO A 71 6.03 -8.96 -11.83
C PRO A 71 5.00 -7.84 -11.99
N ILE A 72 5.49 -6.60 -12.11
CA ILE A 72 4.67 -5.40 -12.40
C ILE A 72 4.56 -5.16 -13.91
N LEU A 73 5.62 -5.40 -14.69
CA LEU A 73 5.56 -5.32 -16.14
C LEU A 73 5.01 -6.63 -16.71
N MET A 74 3.75 -6.64 -17.06
CA MET A 74 3.04 -7.85 -17.51
C MET A 74 2.33 -7.62 -18.84
N LYS A 75 1.70 -8.66 -19.36
CA LYS A 75 0.77 -8.57 -20.49
C LYS A 75 -0.57 -8.04 -19.98
N SER A 76 -1.25 -7.22 -20.80
CA SER A 76 -2.63 -6.78 -20.51
C SER A 76 -3.55 -7.96 -20.26
N THR A 77 -4.37 -7.86 -19.21
CA THR A 77 -5.37 -8.85 -18.82
C THR A 77 -6.74 -8.19 -18.69
N PRO A 78 -7.84 -8.85 -19.14
CA PRO A 78 -9.17 -8.27 -19.06
C PRO A 78 -9.76 -8.39 -17.64
N GLU A 79 -9.35 -7.51 -16.72
CA GLU A 79 -9.80 -7.54 -15.32
C GLU A 79 -10.89 -6.51 -14.97
N GLY A 80 -11.49 -5.86 -15.98
CA GLY A 80 -12.64 -4.97 -15.80
C GLY A 80 -12.32 -3.47 -15.82
N ALA A 81 -11.16 -3.03 -15.33
CA ALA A 81 -10.68 -1.66 -15.47
C ALA A 81 -9.83 -1.50 -16.76
N ARG A 82 -9.48 -0.26 -17.09
CA ARG A 82 -8.49 0.00 -18.15
C ARG A 82 -7.08 -0.12 -17.57
N ASP A 83 -6.17 -0.70 -18.37
CA ASP A 83 -4.78 -0.84 -18.01
C ASP A 83 -3.98 0.43 -18.32
N TYR A 84 -3.01 0.75 -17.47
CA TYR A 84 -1.91 1.64 -17.84
C TYR A 84 -0.93 0.89 -18.71
N LEU A 85 -0.61 1.43 -19.89
CA LEU A 85 0.29 0.80 -20.84
C LEU A 85 1.67 1.47 -20.81
N VAL A 86 2.71 0.64 -20.84
CA VAL A 86 4.11 1.05 -20.89
C VAL A 86 4.70 0.62 -22.24
N PRO A 87 5.06 1.54 -23.15
CA PRO A 87 5.60 1.17 -24.45
C PRO A 87 6.97 0.49 -24.34
N SER A 88 7.17 -0.58 -25.11
CA SER A 88 8.46 -1.26 -25.20
C SER A 88 9.40 -0.53 -26.16
N ARG A 89 10.60 -0.17 -25.72
CA ARG A 89 11.64 0.38 -26.58
C ARG A 89 12.30 -0.68 -27.47
N VAL A 90 12.35 -1.91 -26.97
CA VAL A 90 13.02 -3.04 -27.63
C VAL A 90 12.15 -3.63 -28.74
N HIS A 91 10.82 -3.60 -28.54
CA HIS A 91 9.84 -4.14 -29.49
C HIS A 91 8.87 -3.03 -29.90
N PRO A 92 9.16 -2.26 -30.97
CA PRO A 92 8.27 -1.20 -31.44
C PRO A 92 6.87 -1.69 -31.73
N GLY A 93 5.85 -0.97 -31.25
CA GLY A 93 4.44 -1.35 -31.37
C GLY A 93 3.94 -2.33 -30.30
N SER A 94 4.80 -2.80 -29.41
CA SER A 94 4.43 -3.64 -28.28
C SER A 94 4.41 -2.86 -26.97
N PHE A 95 3.56 -3.29 -26.02
CA PHE A 95 3.35 -2.63 -24.75
C PHE A 95 3.35 -3.66 -23.60
N TYR A 96 3.88 -3.25 -22.47
CA TYR A 96 3.57 -3.85 -21.18
C TYR A 96 2.33 -3.19 -20.60
N ALA A 97 1.62 -3.89 -19.72
CA ALA A 97 0.57 -3.33 -18.90
C ALA A 97 0.98 -3.35 -17.42
N LEU A 98 0.56 -2.34 -16.66
CA LEU A 98 0.69 -2.35 -15.21
C LEU A 98 -0.45 -3.16 -14.59
N PRO A 99 -0.24 -3.97 -13.53
CA PRO A 99 -1.24 -4.88 -13.01
C PRO A 99 -2.38 -4.11 -12.32
N GLN A 100 -3.62 -4.50 -12.62
CA GLN A 100 -4.80 -4.07 -11.88
C GLN A 100 -4.89 -4.78 -10.52
N SER A 101 -4.41 -6.01 -10.48
CA SER A 101 -4.16 -6.87 -9.33
C SER A 101 -3.21 -8.00 -9.76
N PRO A 102 -2.61 -8.78 -8.84
CA PRO A 102 -1.78 -9.93 -9.20
C PRO A 102 -2.60 -11.19 -9.54
N GLN A 103 -3.85 -11.06 -9.99
CA GLN A 103 -4.83 -12.14 -10.15
C GLN A 103 -4.32 -13.31 -10.99
N LEU A 104 -3.72 -13.05 -12.14
CA LEU A 104 -3.18 -14.11 -13.01
C LEU A 104 -2.05 -14.88 -12.32
N TYR A 105 -1.14 -14.16 -11.70
CA TYR A 105 0.03 -14.76 -11.05
C TYR A 105 -0.33 -15.57 -9.83
N LYS A 106 -1.23 -15.09 -8.97
CA LYS A 106 -1.64 -15.85 -7.79
C LYS A 106 -2.36 -17.14 -8.13
N GLN A 107 -3.17 -17.16 -9.20
CA GLN A 107 -3.77 -18.40 -9.70
C GLN A 107 -2.70 -19.39 -10.22
N LEU A 108 -1.69 -18.90 -10.94
CA LEU A 108 -0.57 -19.72 -11.37
C LEU A 108 0.25 -20.26 -10.20
N LEU A 109 0.40 -19.49 -9.13
CA LEU A 109 1.07 -19.92 -7.89
C LEU A 109 0.30 -21.06 -7.22
N MET A 110 -1.05 -21.00 -7.17
CA MET A 110 -1.87 -22.11 -6.68
C MET A 110 -1.64 -23.38 -7.52
N CYS A 111 -1.64 -23.26 -8.85
CA CYS A 111 -1.32 -24.37 -9.74
C CYS A 111 0.11 -24.91 -9.56
N SER A 112 1.02 -24.08 -9.04
CA SER A 112 2.41 -24.43 -8.78
C SER A 112 2.64 -25.02 -7.37
N GLY A 113 1.57 -25.21 -6.58
CA GLY A 113 1.64 -25.82 -5.25
C GLY A 113 1.99 -24.87 -4.11
N TYR A 114 1.85 -23.55 -4.32
CA TYR A 114 1.97 -22.55 -3.25
C TYR A 114 0.57 -22.31 -2.63
N ASP A 115 0.11 -23.22 -1.80
CA ASP A 115 -1.28 -23.29 -1.33
C ASP A 115 -1.74 -22.11 -0.47
N ARG A 116 -0.82 -21.33 0.06
CA ARG A 116 -1.09 -20.11 0.84
C ARG A 116 -0.15 -19.01 0.40
N TYR A 117 -0.62 -18.12 -0.45
CA TYR A 117 0.09 -16.97 -0.97
C TYR A 117 -0.46 -15.67 -0.40
N PHE A 118 0.41 -14.70 -0.15
CA PHE A 118 0.01 -13.31 0.00
C PHE A 118 1.07 -12.36 -0.61
N GLN A 119 0.64 -11.13 -0.83
CA GLN A 119 1.52 -10.05 -1.25
C GLN A 119 0.93 -8.70 -0.82
N ILE A 120 1.77 -7.77 -0.39
CA ILE A 120 1.39 -6.35 -0.29
C ILE A 120 1.66 -5.74 -1.66
N ALA A 121 0.68 -5.88 -2.55
CA ALA A 121 0.79 -5.61 -3.97
C ALA A 121 0.54 -4.15 -4.34
N ARG A 122 1.34 -3.60 -5.27
CA ARG A 122 1.05 -2.34 -5.93
C ARG A 122 0.14 -2.60 -7.12
N CYS A 123 -1.01 -1.91 -7.15
CA CYS A 123 -2.04 -2.05 -8.18
C CYS A 123 -2.31 -0.73 -8.88
N PHE A 124 -2.74 -0.82 -10.15
CA PHE A 124 -2.93 0.34 -11.02
C PHE A 124 -4.24 0.18 -11.80
N ARG A 125 -5.08 1.22 -11.83
CA ARG A 125 -6.32 1.23 -12.61
C ARG A 125 -6.53 2.59 -13.23
N ASP A 126 -6.68 2.61 -14.55
CA ASP A 126 -6.98 3.84 -15.30
C ASP A 126 -8.50 4.04 -15.34
N GLU A 127 -9.02 4.52 -14.22
CA GLU A 127 -10.45 4.79 -14.00
C GLU A 127 -10.67 6.21 -13.51
N ASP A 128 -11.90 6.69 -13.61
CA ASP A 128 -12.29 7.97 -13.04
C ASP A 128 -12.12 7.97 -11.53
N LEU A 129 -11.45 9.00 -11.04
CA LEU A 129 -11.23 9.18 -9.60
C LEU A 129 -12.56 9.49 -8.90
N ARG A 130 -12.83 8.74 -7.83
CA ARG A 130 -13.97 8.98 -6.94
C ARG A 130 -13.44 9.09 -5.53
N ALA A 131 -13.95 10.01 -4.74
CA ALA A 131 -13.69 10.24 -3.32
C ALA A 131 -12.36 9.65 -2.75
N ASP A 132 -12.31 8.36 -2.52
CA ASP A 132 -11.19 7.60 -1.93
C ASP A 132 -10.39 6.73 -2.93
N ARG A 133 -10.80 6.70 -4.20
CA ARG A 133 -10.12 5.90 -5.24
C ARG A 133 -8.92 6.66 -5.80
N GLN A 134 -7.81 5.94 -5.91
CA GLN A 134 -6.57 6.40 -6.52
C GLN A 134 -6.19 5.51 -7.70
N PRO A 135 -5.56 6.07 -8.76
CA PRO A 135 -5.13 5.28 -9.92
C PRO A 135 -4.00 4.30 -9.58
N GLU A 136 -3.28 4.57 -8.53
CA GLU A 136 -2.23 3.74 -7.95
C GLU A 136 -2.51 3.52 -6.46
N PHE A 137 -2.62 2.26 -6.04
CA PHE A 137 -2.94 1.91 -4.66
C PHE A 137 -2.25 0.61 -4.24
N THR A 138 -2.34 0.30 -2.94
CA THR A 138 -1.76 -0.91 -2.37
C THR A 138 -2.86 -1.83 -1.89
N GLN A 139 -2.77 -3.12 -2.22
CA GLN A 139 -3.65 -4.18 -1.71
C GLN A 139 -2.85 -5.13 -0.80
N ALA A 140 -3.48 -5.60 0.28
CA ALA A 140 -3.12 -6.86 0.89
C ALA A 140 -3.85 -7.94 0.10
N ASP A 141 -3.14 -8.61 -0.79
CA ASP A 141 -3.70 -9.62 -1.68
C ASP A 141 -3.32 -11.02 -1.18
N MET A 142 -4.26 -11.95 -1.22
CA MET A 142 -4.02 -13.33 -0.80
C MET A 142 -4.75 -14.31 -1.71
N GLU A 143 -4.25 -15.55 -1.74
CA GLU A 143 -4.90 -16.67 -2.41
C GLU A 143 -4.65 -17.95 -1.63
N LEU A 144 -5.66 -18.80 -1.54
CA LEU A 144 -5.61 -20.08 -0.84
C LEU A 144 -6.14 -21.21 -1.73
N SER A 145 -5.51 -22.39 -1.61
CA SER A 145 -6.00 -23.62 -2.21
C SER A 145 -6.79 -24.44 -1.20
N PHE A 146 -7.70 -25.29 -1.67
CA PHE A 146 -8.43 -26.28 -0.86
C PHE A 146 -9.25 -25.69 0.29
N VAL A 147 -9.84 -24.53 0.08
CA VAL A 147 -10.67 -23.81 1.04
C VAL A 147 -12.03 -23.47 0.43
N ASP A 148 -13.02 -23.23 1.28
CA ASP A 148 -14.29 -22.67 0.87
C ASP A 148 -14.46 -21.19 1.29
N VAL A 149 -15.65 -20.65 1.12
CA VAL A 149 -15.94 -19.24 1.40
C VAL A 149 -15.78 -18.90 2.88
N ASP A 150 -16.22 -19.80 3.75
CA ASP A 150 -16.20 -19.57 5.20
C ASP A 150 -14.76 -19.54 5.73
N ASP A 151 -13.87 -20.39 5.20
CA ASP A 151 -12.43 -20.36 5.54
C ASP A 151 -11.79 -19.03 5.20
N VAL A 152 -12.12 -18.45 4.02
CA VAL A 152 -11.59 -17.16 3.58
C VAL A 152 -12.13 -16.03 4.45
N VAL A 153 -13.40 -16.07 4.83
CA VAL A 153 -14.02 -15.08 5.71
C VAL A 153 -13.37 -15.13 7.09
N ASP A 154 -13.25 -16.30 7.71
CA ASP A 154 -12.62 -16.49 9.03
C ASP A 154 -11.17 -15.97 9.04
N GLU A 155 -10.39 -16.31 8.02
CA GLU A 155 -9.00 -15.84 7.90
C GLU A 155 -8.92 -14.30 7.87
N ASN A 156 -9.81 -13.65 7.09
CA ASN A 156 -9.83 -12.18 7.01
C ASN A 156 -10.33 -11.52 8.29
N GLU A 157 -11.33 -12.09 8.96
CA GLU A 157 -11.84 -11.57 10.23
C GLU A 157 -10.77 -11.61 11.32
N ARG A 158 -10.06 -12.74 11.45
CA ARG A 158 -8.93 -12.89 12.39
C ARG A 158 -7.79 -11.92 12.07
N LEU A 159 -7.45 -11.75 10.78
CA LEU A 159 -6.46 -10.80 10.32
C LEU A 159 -6.84 -9.36 10.71
N LEU A 160 -8.07 -8.95 10.42
CA LEU A 160 -8.54 -7.61 10.76
C LEU A 160 -8.57 -7.38 12.27
N ALA A 161 -9.10 -8.32 13.05
CA ALA A 161 -9.12 -8.22 14.51
C ALA A 161 -7.70 -8.07 15.08
N TYR A 162 -6.75 -8.86 14.60
CA TYR A 162 -5.34 -8.74 14.99
C TYR A 162 -4.75 -7.37 14.63
N VAL A 163 -4.94 -6.91 13.40
CA VAL A 163 -4.38 -5.62 12.94
C VAL A 163 -4.97 -4.46 13.73
N PHE A 164 -6.28 -4.42 13.98
CA PHE A 164 -6.92 -3.36 14.77
C PHE A 164 -6.41 -3.37 16.22
N LYS A 165 -6.31 -4.54 16.83
CA LYS A 165 -5.79 -4.69 18.19
C LYS A 165 -4.37 -4.15 18.30
N GLU A 166 -3.47 -4.62 17.45
CA GLU A 166 -2.05 -4.30 17.53
C GLU A 166 -1.72 -2.88 17.02
N ALA A 167 -2.47 -2.37 16.04
CA ALA A 167 -2.22 -1.06 15.48
C ALA A 167 -2.71 0.08 16.38
N ILE A 168 -3.94 -0.02 16.86
CA ILE A 168 -4.65 1.07 17.55
C ILE A 168 -5.30 0.67 18.89
N GLY A 169 -5.11 -0.57 19.35
CA GLY A 169 -5.62 -1.05 20.65
C GLY A 169 -7.13 -1.28 20.68
N VAL A 170 -7.79 -1.45 19.54
CA VAL A 170 -9.22 -1.69 19.43
C VAL A 170 -9.48 -3.19 19.34
N ASP A 171 -10.28 -3.72 20.26
CA ASP A 171 -10.78 -5.09 20.18
C ASP A 171 -12.01 -5.13 19.28
N VAL A 172 -11.86 -5.80 18.12
CA VAL A 172 -12.96 -6.07 17.19
C VAL A 172 -13.56 -7.42 17.56
N PRO A 173 -14.84 -7.49 17.97
CA PRO A 173 -15.46 -8.78 18.25
C PRO A 173 -15.56 -9.58 16.95
N LEU A 174 -15.16 -10.85 17.05
CA LEU A 174 -15.42 -11.82 15.97
C LEU A 174 -16.84 -12.37 16.15
N PRO A 175 -17.55 -12.69 15.07
CA PRO A 175 -18.91 -13.24 15.11
C PRO A 175 -18.99 -14.60 15.77
#